data_74556c424861c11cd142284ee0714f58
#
_entry.id   74556c424861c11cd142284ee0714f58
#
_cell.length_a   1.000
_cell.length_b   1.000
_cell.length_c   1.000
_cell.angle_alpha   90.00
_cell.angle_beta   90.00
_cell.angle_gamma   90.00
#
_symmetry.space_group_name_H-M   'P 1'
#
loop_
_entity.id
_entity.type
_entity.pdbx_description
1 polymer ?
#
loop_
_entity_poly.entity_id
_entity_poly.type
_entity_poly.pdbx_seq_one_letter_code
_entity_poly.pdbx_strand_id
1 'polypeptide(L)'
;MSPELEIQLIAALVAVACALPGCFLVLRRMSMMSDAITHTLLLGIVLAFLATHSLTSPLLILGAASVGLLTVWLAEALQRSRRVSEDSAIGLTFPLLFSIAIILITHYADSVHLDADAVLLGELAFAPFDRMIVGGADLGPKAVWSMGCVAFLNLAALLLFFKELKLATFDPILAALLGFAPAWLHYGLMASVSVTAVAAFQAVGSILVVAFMVGPPAGAYLLTDDLRKMIVLSAVIGVLNALAGYWAAAWLDVSIAGSIAVATGLSFLGIFILSPSRGLLSAVRRRARQKMEYRERIVLIHLRHHEGSGDEAEELGVGSIHRHLGWPRELAGSVLRRLEAEGRIRIEDGVVKPAADA
;
A
#
# COMPACT_ATOMS: atom_id res chain seq x y z
N MET A 1 -22.07 -25.05 -4.20
CA MET A 1 -22.16 -23.59 -4.10
C MET A 1 -22.47 -23.06 -5.49
N SER A 2 -23.10 -21.88 -5.63
CA SER A 2 -23.23 -21.29 -6.97
C SER A 2 -21.84 -20.81 -7.46
N PRO A 3 -21.57 -20.85 -8.78
CA PRO A 3 -20.28 -20.39 -9.33
C PRO A 3 -19.94 -18.94 -8.93
N GLU A 4 -20.94 -18.10 -8.81
CA GLU A 4 -20.80 -16.72 -8.37
C GLU A 4 -20.22 -16.60 -6.95
N LEU A 5 -20.73 -17.41 -6.00
CA LEU A 5 -20.22 -17.45 -4.64
C LEU A 5 -18.81 -18.03 -4.58
N GLU A 6 -18.49 -18.99 -5.44
CA GLU A 6 -17.14 -19.55 -5.52
C GLU A 6 -16.13 -18.51 -6.02
N ILE A 7 -16.48 -17.72 -7.04
CA ILE A 7 -15.64 -16.59 -7.52
C ILE A 7 -15.40 -15.56 -6.41
N GLN A 8 -16.46 -15.13 -5.72
CA GLN A 8 -16.35 -14.15 -4.64
C GLN A 8 -15.50 -14.68 -3.48
N LEU A 9 -15.65 -15.97 -3.13
CA LEU A 9 -14.85 -16.61 -2.09
C LEU A 9 -13.36 -16.67 -2.47
N ILE A 10 -13.05 -17.05 -3.72
CA ILE A 10 -11.68 -17.09 -4.22
C ILE A 10 -11.08 -15.67 -4.16
N ALA A 11 -11.77 -14.66 -4.68
CA ALA A 11 -11.31 -13.27 -4.67
C ALA A 11 -11.06 -12.76 -3.23
N ALA A 12 -11.97 -13.08 -2.29
CA ALA A 12 -11.81 -12.71 -0.88
C ALA A 12 -10.62 -13.40 -0.22
N LEU A 13 -10.40 -14.70 -0.49
CA LEU A 13 -9.24 -15.43 0.03
C LEU A 13 -7.92 -14.89 -0.54
N VAL A 14 -7.88 -14.58 -1.84
CA VAL A 14 -6.72 -13.93 -2.46
C VAL A 14 -6.45 -12.57 -1.83
N ALA A 15 -7.50 -11.75 -1.64
CA ALA A 15 -7.37 -10.44 -1.00
C ALA A 15 -6.76 -10.54 0.40
N VAL A 16 -7.24 -11.47 1.23
CA VAL A 16 -6.69 -11.71 2.57
C VAL A 16 -5.25 -12.22 2.50
N ALA A 17 -4.98 -13.23 1.66
CA ALA A 17 -3.65 -13.81 1.52
C ALA A 17 -2.60 -12.78 1.10
N CYS A 18 -2.95 -11.89 0.17
CA CYS A 18 -2.08 -10.82 -0.33
C CYS A 18 -1.92 -9.66 0.67
N ALA A 19 -3.01 -9.29 1.37
CA ALA A 19 -2.99 -8.18 2.33
C ALA A 19 -2.05 -8.42 3.51
N LEU A 20 -1.93 -9.67 3.99
CA LEU A 20 -1.10 -10.01 5.16
C LEU A 20 0.39 -9.66 4.95
N PRO A 21 1.11 -10.21 3.95
CA PRO A 21 2.48 -9.81 3.68
C PRO A 21 2.57 -8.41 3.08
N GLY A 22 1.57 -7.96 2.33
CA GLY A 22 1.50 -6.64 1.71
C GLY A 22 1.60 -5.49 2.72
N CYS A 23 1.07 -5.64 3.95
CA CYS A 23 1.23 -4.66 5.01
C CYS A 23 2.71 -4.38 5.32
N PHE A 24 3.53 -5.41 5.37
CA PHE A 24 4.96 -5.26 5.64
C PHE A 24 5.72 -4.71 4.43
N LEU A 25 5.31 -5.04 3.20
CA LEU A 25 5.89 -4.43 1.98
C LEU A 25 5.66 -2.92 1.97
N VAL A 26 4.44 -2.46 2.25
CA VAL A 26 4.10 -1.03 2.30
C VAL A 26 4.90 -0.33 3.41
N LEU A 27 4.98 -0.90 4.61
CA LEU A 27 5.73 -0.32 5.73
C LEU A 27 7.23 -0.23 5.46
N ARG A 28 7.78 -1.20 4.73
CA ARG A 28 9.20 -1.22 4.31
C ARG A 28 9.48 -0.41 3.05
N ARG A 29 8.45 0.22 2.45
CA ARG A 29 8.51 0.96 1.18
C ARG A 29 8.90 0.11 -0.04
N MET A 30 8.71 -1.20 0.04
CA MET A 30 9.07 -2.18 -0.99
C MET A 30 7.84 -2.63 -1.82
N SER A 31 6.84 -1.77 -1.99
CA SER A 31 5.60 -2.12 -2.71
C SER A 31 5.85 -2.52 -4.17
N MET A 32 6.83 -1.89 -4.84
CA MET A 32 7.21 -2.23 -6.21
C MET A 32 7.83 -3.63 -6.35
N MET A 33 8.33 -4.21 -5.24
CA MET A 33 8.89 -5.56 -5.25
C MET A 33 7.82 -6.62 -5.54
N SER A 34 6.57 -6.40 -5.11
CA SER A 34 5.47 -7.33 -5.42
C SER A 34 5.21 -7.41 -6.92
N ASP A 35 5.26 -6.28 -7.61
CA ASP A 35 5.08 -6.18 -9.06
C ASP A 35 6.24 -6.88 -9.80
N ALA A 36 7.48 -6.58 -9.39
CA ALA A 36 8.66 -7.24 -9.95
C ALA A 36 8.62 -8.76 -9.80
N ILE A 37 8.22 -9.26 -8.62
CA ILE A 37 8.09 -10.70 -8.37
C ILE A 37 7.03 -11.29 -9.30
N THR A 38 5.83 -10.71 -9.40
CA THR A 38 4.73 -11.26 -10.21
C THR A 38 5.10 -11.38 -11.68
N HIS A 39 5.87 -10.46 -12.23
CA HIS A 39 6.33 -10.57 -13.62
C HIS A 39 7.47 -11.57 -13.82
N THR A 40 8.39 -11.68 -12.87
CA THR A 40 9.51 -12.62 -12.98
C THR A 40 9.14 -14.07 -12.69
N LEU A 41 7.98 -14.34 -12.08
CA LEU A 41 7.47 -15.70 -11.88
C LEU A 41 7.43 -16.52 -13.18
N LEU A 42 7.14 -15.85 -14.31
CA LEU A 42 7.10 -16.49 -15.63
C LEU A 42 8.41 -17.20 -15.94
N LEU A 43 9.57 -16.59 -15.63
CA LEU A 43 10.87 -17.24 -15.82
C LEU A 43 10.98 -18.53 -14.99
N GLY A 44 10.53 -18.52 -13.75
CA GLY A 44 10.56 -19.69 -12.88
C GLY A 44 9.66 -20.80 -13.36
N ILE A 45 8.47 -20.46 -13.84
CA ILE A 45 7.52 -21.40 -14.46
C ILE A 45 8.16 -22.04 -15.70
N VAL A 46 8.75 -21.25 -16.59
CA VAL A 46 9.37 -21.73 -17.82
C VAL A 46 10.56 -22.65 -17.53
N LEU A 47 11.45 -22.26 -16.62
CA LEU A 47 12.59 -23.09 -16.23
C LEU A 47 12.15 -24.44 -15.63
N ALA A 48 11.15 -24.41 -14.75
CA ALA A 48 10.60 -25.62 -14.16
C ALA A 48 9.87 -26.49 -15.21
N PHE A 49 9.17 -25.88 -16.16
CA PHE A 49 8.55 -26.59 -17.28
C PHE A 49 9.59 -27.25 -18.18
N LEU A 50 10.67 -26.57 -18.54
CA LEU A 50 11.76 -27.15 -19.34
C LEU A 50 12.43 -28.34 -18.65
N ALA A 51 12.48 -28.33 -17.30
CA ALA A 51 13.03 -29.43 -16.52
C ALA A 51 12.06 -30.62 -16.36
N THR A 52 10.75 -30.36 -16.29
CA THR A 52 9.73 -31.41 -15.98
C THR A 52 8.90 -31.85 -17.17
N HIS A 53 8.84 -31.04 -18.21
CA HIS A 53 7.93 -31.18 -19.37
C HIS A 53 6.46 -31.40 -18.99
N SER A 54 6.04 -30.87 -17.82
CA SER A 54 4.70 -31.01 -17.28
C SER A 54 4.20 -29.69 -16.67
N LEU A 55 3.04 -29.23 -17.13
CA LEU A 55 2.37 -28.03 -16.59
C LEU A 55 1.65 -28.26 -15.25
N THR A 56 1.51 -29.52 -14.84
CA THR A 56 0.82 -29.90 -13.59
C THR A 56 1.77 -30.22 -12.44
N SER A 57 3.08 -30.11 -12.67
CA SER A 57 4.10 -30.45 -11.68
C SER A 57 4.15 -29.43 -10.53
N PRO A 58 4.18 -29.86 -9.25
CA PRO A 58 4.42 -28.97 -8.11
C PRO A 58 5.75 -28.21 -8.19
N LEU A 59 6.71 -28.69 -9.00
CA LEU A 59 8.00 -28.04 -9.24
C LEU A 59 7.84 -26.67 -9.93
N LEU A 60 6.72 -26.41 -10.63
CA LEU A 60 6.45 -25.09 -11.20
C LEU A 60 6.31 -24.03 -10.12
N ILE A 61 5.61 -24.36 -9.03
CA ILE A 61 5.43 -23.44 -7.89
C ILE A 61 6.78 -23.16 -7.21
N LEU A 62 7.59 -24.21 -7.00
CA LEU A 62 8.92 -24.06 -6.42
C LEU A 62 9.87 -23.26 -7.32
N GLY A 63 9.83 -23.51 -8.63
CA GLY A 63 10.61 -22.78 -9.64
C GLY A 63 10.22 -21.29 -9.65
N ALA A 64 8.93 -21.01 -9.71
CA ALA A 64 8.41 -19.64 -9.68
C ALA A 64 8.79 -18.93 -8.38
N ALA A 65 8.60 -19.56 -7.21
CA ALA A 65 8.95 -18.98 -5.93
C ALA A 65 10.45 -18.72 -5.79
N SER A 66 11.31 -19.62 -6.30
CA SER A 66 12.76 -19.42 -6.26
C SER A 66 13.24 -18.28 -7.16
N VAL A 67 12.62 -18.09 -8.34
CA VAL A 67 12.94 -16.94 -9.19
C VAL A 67 12.40 -15.65 -8.58
N GLY A 68 11.27 -15.66 -7.90
CA GLY A 68 10.80 -14.52 -7.12
C GLY A 68 11.82 -14.09 -6.04
N LEU A 69 12.39 -15.04 -5.30
CA LEU A 69 13.47 -14.76 -4.34
C LEU A 69 14.76 -14.29 -5.03
N LEU A 70 15.10 -14.86 -6.17
CA LEU A 70 16.23 -14.41 -7.00
C LEU A 70 16.06 -12.95 -7.43
N THR A 71 14.84 -12.56 -7.80
CA THR A 71 14.50 -11.18 -8.17
C THR A 71 14.79 -10.21 -7.00
N VAL A 72 14.34 -10.57 -5.79
CA VAL A 72 14.62 -9.79 -4.59
C VAL A 72 16.12 -9.68 -4.35
N TRP A 73 16.82 -10.81 -4.37
CA TRP A 73 18.27 -10.83 -4.13
C TRP A 73 19.04 -10.00 -5.15
N LEU A 74 18.68 -10.10 -6.44
CA LEU A 74 19.34 -9.36 -7.52
C LEU A 74 19.09 -7.85 -7.41
N ALA A 75 17.86 -7.44 -7.13
CA ALA A 75 17.51 -6.04 -6.90
C ALA A 75 18.27 -5.46 -5.70
N GLU A 76 18.36 -6.19 -4.58
CA GLU A 76 19.14 -5.77 -3.41
C GLU A 76 20.63 -5.74 -3.68
N ALA A 77 21.17 -6.68 -4.44
CA ALA A 77 22.58 -6.71 -4.82
C ALA A 77 22.96 -5.46 -5.64
N LEU A 78 22.07 -5.05 -6.57
CA LEU A 78 22.24 -3.81 -7.33
C LEU A 78 22.14 -2.57 -6.42
N GLN A 79 21.17 -2.52 -5.51
CA GLN A 79 20.99 -1.42 -4.56
C GLN A 79 22.21 -1.29 -3.62
N ARG A 80 22.79 -2.41 -3.14
CA ARG A 80 23.99 -2.43 -2.28
C ARG A 80 25.21 -1.81 -2.93
N SER A 81 25.27 -1.74 -4.27
CA SER A 81 26.32 -1.04 -5.00
C SER A 81 26.34 0.47 -4.74
N ARG A 82 25.26 1.03 -4.16
CA ARG A 82 25.01 2.47 -3.92
C ARG A 82 25.07 3.35 -5.18
N ARG A 83 25.04 2.75 -6.36
CA ARG A 83 25.06 3.46 -7.65
C ARG A 83 23.67 3.63 -8.24
N VAL A 84 22.71 2.85 -7.75
CA VAL A 84 21.33 2.77 -8.26
C VAL A 84 20.38 2.93 -7.09
N SER A 85 19.29 3.68 -7.26
CA SER A 85 18.20 3.77 -6.28
C SER A 85 17.45 2.43 -6.21
N GLU A 86 16.69 2.20 -5.15
CA GLU A 86 15.88 0.99 -4.97
C GLU A 86 14.92 0.77 -6.14
N ASP A 87 14.15 1.80 -6.49
CA ASP A 87 13.19 1.73 -7.60
C ASP A 87 13.87 1.44 -8.94
N SER A 88 15.06 2.02 -9.18
CA SER A 88 15.83 1.76 -10.40
C SER A 88 16.42 0.35 -10.41
N ALA A 89 16.82 -0.19 -9.26
CA ALA A 89 17.32 -1.58 -9.17
C ALA A 89 16.21 -2.58 -9.51
N ILE A 90 15.00 -2.35 -8.99
CA ILE A 90 13.82 -3.14 -9.32
C ILE A 90 13.49 -3.00 -10.81
N GLY A 91 13.43 -1.76 -11.32
CA GLY A 91 13.13 -1.45 -12.72
C GLY A 91 14.13 -2.00 -13.75
N LEU A 92 15.36 -2.35 -13.34
CA LEU A 92 16.35 -3.03 -14.19
C LEU A 92 16.24 -4.56 -14.08
N THR A 93 15.97 -5.07 -12.88
CA THR A 93 15.98 -6.51 -12.59
C THR A 93 14.80 -7.21 -13.24
N PHE A 94 13.57 -6.69 -13.09
CA PHE A 94 12.41 -7.42 -13.58
C PHE A 94 12.35 -7.50 -15.11
N PRO A 95 12.63 -6.42 -15.90
CA PRO A 95 12.61 -6.54 -17.36
C PRO A 95 13.68 -7.48 -17.88
N LEU A 96 14.85 -7.53 -17.20
CA LEU A 96 15.91 -8.47 -17.55
C LEU A 96 15.43 -9.94 -17.42
N LEU A 97 14.91 -10.30 -16.25
CA LEU A 97 14.45 -11.66 -15.98
C LEU A 97 13.21 -12.03 -16.82
N PHE A 98 12.29 -11.08 -16.99
CA PHE A 98 11.12 -11.27 -17.83
C PHE A 98 11.48 -11.46 -19.31
N SER A 99 12.43 -10.66 -19.85
CA SER A 99 12.90 -10.82 -21.23
C SER A 99 13.56 -12.18 -21.46
N ILE A 100 14.33 -12.68 -20.48
CA ILE A 100 14.89 -14.03 -20.54
C ILE A 100 13.77 -15.06 -20.61
N ALA A 101 12.69 -14.92 -19.84
CA ALA A 101 11.53 -15.80 -19.89
C ALA A 101 10.90 -15.83 -21.29
N ILE A 102 10.66 -14.64 -21.87
CA ILE A 102 10.06 -14.54 -23.21
C ILE A 102 10.96 -15.20 -24.28
N ILE A 103 12.28 -14.96 -24.23
CA ILE A 103 13.23 -15.60 -25.16
C ILE A 103 13.17 -17.13 -25.04
N LEU A 104 13.13 -17.66 -23.81
CA LEU A 104 13.06 -19.10 -23.58
C LEU A 104 11.72 -19.68 -24.06
N ILE A 105 10.60 -19.01 -23.84
CA ILE A 105 9.29 -19.42 -24.35
C ILE A 105 9.32 -19.49 -25.86
N THR A 106 9.73 -18.41 -26.53
CA THR A 106 9.74 -18.31 -27.98
C THR A 106 10.66 -19.35 -28.63
N HIS A 107 11.75 -19.72 -27.96
CA HIS A 107 12.73 -20.65 -28.56
C HIS A 107 12.43 -22.13 -28.27
N TYR A 108 11.88 -22.44 -27.08
CA TYR A 108 11.74 -23.82 -26.62
C TYR A 108 10.29 -24.28 -26.40
N ALA A 109 9.34 -23.35 -26.33
CA ALA A 109 7.95 -23.68 -26.01
C ALA A 109 6.95 -23.34 -27.14
N ASP A 110 7.42 -23.25 -28.39
CA ASP A 110 6.62 -22.90 -29.58
C ASP A 110 5.42 -23.85 -29.80
N SER A 111 5.48 -25.07 -29.23
CA SER A 111 4.40 -26.07 -29.29
C SER A 111 3.39 -25.98 -28.15
N VAL A 112 3.66 -25.16 -27.13
CA VAL A 112 2.79 -24.97 -25.96
C VAL A 112 2.27 -23.53 -26.01
N HIS A 113 0.96 -23.38 -26.21
CA HIS A 113 0.28 -22.08 -26.18
C HIS A 113 0.30 -21.54 -24.75
N LEU A 114 1.49 -21.10 -24.31
CA LEU A 114 1.61 -20.21 -23.15
C LEU A 114 1.28 -18.80 -23.64
N ASP A 115 -0.01 -18.53 -23.77
CA ASP A 115 -0.49 -17.20 -24.14
C ASP A 115 -0.16 -16.23 -23.01
N ALA A 116 0.81 -15.34 -23.27
CA ALA A 116 1.25 -14.34 -22.30
C ALA A 116 0.10 -13.45 -21.82
N ASP A 117 -0.89 -13.21 -22.69
CA ASP A 117 -2.07 -12.40 -22.37
C ASP A 117 -3.00 -13.12 -21.39
N ALA A 118 -3.25 -14.42 -21.59
CA ALA A 118 -4.03 -15.23 -20.64
C ALA A 118 -3.33 -15.35 -19.28
N VAL A 119 -2.00 -15.42 -19.29
CA VAL A 119 -1.16 -15.46 -18.08
C VAL A 119 -1.19 -14.14 -17.33
N LEU A 120 -1.21 -12.99 -18.01
CA LEU A 120 -1.20 -11.67 -17.36
C LEU A 120 -2.58 -11.24 -16.82
N LEU A 121 -3.63 -11.54 -17.57
CA LEU A 121 -4.98 -11.07 -17.22
C LEU A 121 -5.69 -11.96 -16.19
N GLY A 122 -5.29 -13.22 -16.07
CA GLY A 122 -5.92 -14.21 -15.17
C GLY A 122 -7.42 -14.38 -15.45
N GLU A 123 -7.88 -15.59 -15.41
CA GLU A 123 -9.28 -15.88 -15.71
C GLU A 123 -10.04 -16.28 -14.44
N LEU A 124 -10.22 -15.34 -13.51
CA LEU A 124 -10.96 -15.59 -12.28
C LEU A 124 -12.37 -16.17 -12.56
N ALA A 125 -12.98 -15.82 -13.70
CA ALA A 125 -14.26 -16.36 -14.12
C ALA A 125 -14.22 -17.89 -14.35
N PHE A 126 -13.07 -18.44 -14.72
CA PHE A 126 -12.90 -19.89 -14.98
C PHE A 126 -12.37 -20.65 -13.76
N ALA A 127 -11.93 -19.96 -12.71
CA ALA A 127 -11.40 -20.60 -11.50
C ALA A 127 -12.36 -21.62 -10.84
N PRO A 128 -13.70 -21.46 -10.85
CA PRO A 128 -14.64 -22.46 -10.33
C PRO A 128 -14.65 -23.78 -11.11
N PHE A 129 -14.25 -23.80 -12.38
CA PHE A 129 -14.28 -25.00 -13.23
C PHE A 129 -13.08 -25.92 -12.99
N ASP A 130 -11.97 -25.41 -12.44
CA ASP A 130 -10.84 -26.24 -12.03
C ASP A 130 -11.09 -26.85 -10.64
N ARG A 131 -11.76 -28.02 -10.63
CA ARG A 131 -12.28 -28.64 -9.41
C ARG A 131 -11.31 -29.65 -8.81
N MET A 132 -11.29 -29.71 -7.48
CA MET A 132 -10.54 -30.72 -6.73
C MET A 132 -11.41 -31.94 -6.49
N ILE A 133 -11.10 -33.05 -7.19
CA ILE A 133 -11.82 -34.32 -7.02
C ILE A 133 -10.89 -35.27 -6.25
N VAL A 134 -11.31 -35.69 -5.06
CA VAL A 134 -10.57 -36.66 -4.23
C VAL A 134 -11.50 -37.82 -3.86
N GLY A 135 -11.11 -39.04 -4.26
CA GLY A 135 -11.88 -40.24 -3.96
C GLY A 135 -13.30 -40.25 -4.57
N GLY A 136 -13.54 -39.51 -5.67
CA GLY A 136 -14.84 -39.37 -6.31
C GLY A 136 -15.77 -38.33 -5.70
N ALA A 137 -15.35 -37.64 -4.63
CA ALA A 137 -16.06 -36.51 -4.05
C ALA A 137 -15.51 -35.19 -4.61
N ASP A 138 -16.40 -34.30 -5.04
CA ASP A 138 -16.08 -32.95 -5.49
C ASP A 138 -15.93 -32.04 -4.26
N LEU A 139 -14.70 -31.61 -4.00
CA LEU A 139 -14.36 -30.73 -2.87
C LEU A 139 -14.40 -29.23 -3.22
N GLY A 140 -14.83 -28.88 -4.43
CA GLY A 140 -14.91 -27.50 -4.91
C GLY A 140 -13.68 -27.03 -5.69
N PRO A 141 -13.57 -25.72 -5.98
CA PRO A 141 -12.48 -25.17 -6.78
C PRO A 141 -11.10 -25.36 -6.11
N LYS A 142 -10.09 -25.78 -6.88
CA LYS A 142 -8.70 -25.91 -6.40
C LYS A 142 -8.16 -24.60 -5.85
N ALA A 143 -8.54 -23.46 -6.47
CA ALA A 143 -8.12 -22.13 -6.04
C ALA A 143 -8.56 -21.79 -4.60
N VAL A 144 -9.72 -22.29 -4.13
CA VAL A 144 -10.16 -22.11 -2.73
C VAL A 144 -9.20 -22.79 -1.76
N TRP A 145 -8.79 -24.02 -2.07
CA TRP A 145 -7.89 -24.80 -1.22
C TRP A 145 -6.46 -24.26 -1.24
N SER A 146 -5.94 -23.92 -2.42
CA SER A 146 -4.59 -23.36 -2.54
C SER A 146 -4.50 -22.00 -1.85
N MET A 147 -5.42 -21.08 -2.12
CA MET A 147 -5.41 -19.76 -1.51
C MET A 147 -5.76 -19.78 -0.02
N GLY A 148 -6.68 -20.69 0.39
CA GLY A 148 -6.99 -20.93 1.79
C GLY A 148 -5.77 -21.42 2.57
N CYS A 149 -4.99 -22.35 2.01
CA CYS A 149 -3.75 -22.84 2.58
C CYS A 149 -2.70 -21.71 2.70
N VAL A 150 -2.50 -20.93 1.62
CA VAL A 150 -1.55 -19.80 1.63
C VAL A 150 -1.97 -18.73 2.62
N ALA A 151 -3.26 -18.36 2.67
CA ALA A 151 -3.78 -17.41 3.64
C ALA A 151 -3.55 -17.89 5.08
N PHE A 152 -3.80 -19.17 5.34
CA PHE A 152 -3.55 -19.78 6.64
C PHE A 152 -2.05 -19.79 7.01
N LEU A 153 -1.17 -20.16 6.06
CA LEU A 153 0.29 -20.14 6.28
C LEU A 153 0.80 -18.72 6.54
N ASN A 154 0.35 -17.73 5.76
CA ASN A 154 0.69 -16.33 5.97
C ASN A 154 0.22 -15.83 7.34
N LEU A 155 -1.01 -16.16 7.73
CA LEU A 155 -1.56 -15.79 9.03
C LEU A 155 -0.79 -16.47 10.17
N ALA A 156 -0.50 -17.76 10.04
CA ALA A 156 0.26 -18.53 11.04
C ALA A 156 1.69 -17.96 11.19
N ALA A 157 2.39 -17.72 10.08
CA ALA A 157 3.72 -17.10 10.08
C ALA A 157 3.69 -15.70 10.71
N LEU A 158 2.67 -14.90 10.37
CA LEU A 158 2.49 -13.58 10.93
C LEU A 158 2.23 -13.62 12.44
N LEU A 159 1.38 -14.52 12.92
CA LEU A 159 1.08 -14.64 14.36
C LEU A 159 2.29 -15.15 15.13
N LEU A 160 3.01 -16.13 14.58
CA LEU A 160 4.20 -16.73 15.19
C LEU A 160 5.35 -15.73 15.30
N PHE A 161 5.63 -15.00 14.22
CA PHE A 161 6.75 -14.06 14.11
C PHE A 161 6.33 -12.60 14.22
N PHE A 162 5.15 -12.31 14.80
CA PHE A 162 4.61 -10.94 14.82
C PHE A 162 5.54 -9.93 15.48
N LYS A 163 6.13 -10.30 16.62
CA LYS A 163 7.03 -9.43 17.40
C LYS A 163 8.32 -9.17 16.66
N GLU A 164 8.91 -10.20 16.10
CA GLU A 164 10.16 -10.18 15.36
C GLU A 164 10.01 -9.39 14.05
N LEU A 165 8.94 -9.68 13.30
CA LEU A 165 8.61 -8.95 12.05
C LEU A 165 8.34 -7.47 12.32
N LYS A 166 7.59 -7.15 13.39
CA LYS A 166 7.34 -5.77 13.79
C LYS A 166 8.66 -5.06 14.09
N LEU A 167 9.50 -5.66 14.95
CA LEU A 167 10.78 -5.06 15.33
C LEU A 167 11.71 -4.89 14.13
N ALA A 168 11.90 -5.94 13.33
CA ALA A 168 12.76 -5.91 12.15
C ALA A 168 12.26 -4.93 11.06
N THR A 169 10.97 -4.59 11.06
CA THR A 169 10.39 -3.63 10.10
C THR A 169 10.62 -2.18 10.52
N PHE A 170 10.51 -1.87 11.82
CA PHE A 170 10.63 -0.49 12.31
C PHE A 170 12.05 -0.14 12.77
N ASP A 171 12.77 -1.10 13.33
CA ASP A 171 14.15 -0.91 13.80
C ASP A 171 14.99 -2.18 13.61
N PRO A 172 15.57 -2.38 12.41
CA PRO A 172 16.38 -3.57 12.13
C PRO A 172 17.68 -3.59 12.94
N ILE A 173 18.21 -2.44 13.38
CA ILE A 173 19.42 -2.36 14.19
C ILE A 173 19.13 -2.88 15.58
N LEU A 174 18.06 -2.43 16.21
CA LEU A 174 17.63 -2.91 17.51
C LEU A 174 17.28 -4.41 17.47
N ALA A 175 16.64 -4.88 16.39
CA ALA A 175 16.37 -6.30 16.19
C ALA A 175 17.65 -7.13 16.21
N ALA A 176 18.71 -6.68 15.51
CA ALA A 176 20.01 -7.34 15.51
C ALA A 176 20.68 -7.34 16.88
N LEU A 177 20.62 -6.22 17.61
CA LEU A 177 21.17 -6.09 18.97
C LEU A 177 20.49 -7.02 19.98
N LEU A 178 19.19 -7.28 19.81
CA LEU A 178 18.42 -8.22 20.63
C LEU A 178 18.60 -9.70 20.24
N GLY A 179 19.49 -9.99 19.29
CA GLY A 179 19.82 -11.35 18.87
C GLY A 179 18.89 -11.93 17.79
N PHE A 180 17.96 -11.14 17.25
CA PHE A 180 17.19 -11.55 16.08
C PHE A 180 18.05 -11.43 14.83
N ALA A 181 17.74 -12.20 13.79
CA ALA A 181 18.41 -12.16 12.51
C ALA A 181 17.53 -11.43 11.46
N PRO A 182 17.61 -10.09 11.34
CA PRO A 182 16.73 -9.30 10.45
C PRO A 182 16.77 -9.76 9.00
N ALA A 183 17.93 -10.25 8.52
CA ALA A 183 18.08 -10.77 7.17
C ALA A 183 17.21 -12.02 6.93
N TRP A 184 17.18 -12.98 7.87
CA TRP A 184 16.33 -14.16 7.75
C TRP A 184 14.85 -13.81 7.78
N LEU A 185 14.44 -12.87 8.64
CA LEU A 185 13.07 -12.37 8.69
C LEU A 185 12.68 -11.65 7.40
N HIS A 186 13.63 -10.93 6.81
CA HIS A 186 13.42 -10.25 5.53
C HIS A 186 13.22 -11.26 4.39
N TYR A 187 14.16 -12.21 4.20
CA TYR A 187 14.03 -13.22 3.15
C TYR A 187 12.85 -14.19 3.41
N GLY A 188 12.51 -14.47 4.66
CA GLY A 188 11.30 -15.22 5.02
C GLY A 188 10.02 -14.48 4.60
N LEU A 189 9.95 -13.17 4.82
CA LEU A 189 8.84 -12.34 4.35
C LEU A 189 8.78 -12.33 2.81
N MET A 190 9.92 -12.16 2.12
CA MET A 190 9.97 -12.17 0.67
C MET A 190 9.58 -13.53 0.08
N ALA A 191 9.95 -14.62 0.75
CA ALA A 191 9.49 -15.98 0.39
C ALA A 191 7.96 -16.09 0.53
N SER A 192 7.38 -15.59 1.63
CA SER A 192 5.93 -15.53 1.81
C SER A 192 5.25 -14.72 0.70
N VAL A 193 5.79 -13.54 0.35
CA VAL A 193 5.31 -12.71 -0.78
C VAL A 193 5.37 -13.50 -2.08
N SER A 194 6.52 -14.13 -2.37
CA SER A 194 6.72 -14.89 -3.61
C SER A 194 5.77 -16.07 -3.73
N VAL A 195 5.63 -16.89 -2.68
CA VAL A 195 4.69 -18.03 -2.66
C VAL A 195 3.25 -17.55 -2.81
N THR A 196 2.88 -16.46 -2.12
CA THR A 196 1.54 -15.86 -2.23
C THR A 196 1.29 -15.36 -3.65
N ALA A 197 2.27 -14.68 -4.25
CA ALA A 197 2.17 -14.18 -5.61
C ALA A 197 1.98 -15.32 -6.63
N VAL A 198 2.75 -16.42 -6.51
CA VAL A 198 2.63 -17.60 -7.37
C VAL A 198 1.24 -18.22 -7.28
N ALA A 199 0.77 -18.50 -6.07
CA ALA A 199 -0.53 -19.13 -5.85
C ALA A 199 -1.69 -18.23 -6.31
N ALA A 200 -1.60 -16.93 -5.99
CA ALA A 200 -2.61 -15.95 -6.39
C ALA A 200 -2.62 -15.71 -7.90
N PHE A 201 -1.44 -15.69 -8.54
CA PHE A 201 -1.29 -15.50 -9.98
C PHE A 201 -2.07 -16.56 -10.77
N GLN A 202 -2.00 -17.82 -10.36
CA GLN A 202 -2.73 -18.91 -10.99
C GLN A 202 -4.26 -18.75 -10.86
N ALA A 203 -4.73 -18.11 -9.80
CA ALA A 203 -6.15 -17.93 -9.52
C ALA A 203 -6.74 -16.67 -10.15
N VAL A 204 -6.00 -15.55 -10.17
CA VAL A 204 -6.56 -14.22 -10.46
C VAL A 204 -5.72 -13.36 -11.43
N GLY A 205 -4.53 -13.81 -11.83
CA GLY A 205 -3.59 -13.07 -12.69
C GLY A 205 -2.76 -12.02 -11.95
N SER A 206 -1.75 -11.49 -12.66
CA SER A 206 -0.73 -10.59 -12.07
C SER A 206 -1.31 -9.26 -11.59
N ILE A 207 -2.15 -8.62 -12.39
CA ILE A 207 -2.70 -7.29 -12.12
C ILE A 207 -3.44 -7.26 -10.79
N LEU A 208 -4.29 -8.26 -10.54
CA LEU A 208 -5.10 -8.31 -9.32
C LEU A 208 -4.26 -8.69 -8.10
N VAL A 209 -3.23 -9.52 -8.25
CA VAL A 209 -2.28 -9.83 -7.17
C VAL A 209 -1.59 -8.57 -6.67
N VAL A 210 -1.03 -7.76 -7.58
CA VAL A 210 -0.37 -6.49 -7.21
C VAL A 210 -1.37 -5.51 -6.60
N ALA A 211 -2.57 -5.39 -7.19
CA ALA A 211 -3.61 -4.53 -6.65
C ALA A 211 -3.95 -4.89 -5.19
N PHE A 212 -4.10 -6.17 -4.84
CA PHE A 212 -4.38 -6.61 -3.48
C PHE A 212 -3.18 -6.55 -2.53
N MET A 213 -1.95 -6.76 -3.01
CA MET A 213 -0.76 -6.64 -2.17
C MET A 213 -0.44 -5.20 -1.78
N VAL A 214 -0.84 -4.22 -2.60
CA VAL A 214 -0.46 -2.81 -2.37
C VAL A 214 -1.66 -1.96 -1.96
N GLY A 215 -2.77 -2.02 -2.68
CA GLY A 215 -3.92 -1.11 -2.51
C GLY A 215 -4.54 -1.15 -1.11
N PRO A 216 -5.06 -2.29 -0.63
CA PRO A 216 -5.66 -2.40 0.69
C PRO A 216 -4.69 -2.09 1.83
N PRO A 217 -3.42 -2.59 1.85
CA PRO A 217 -2.43 -2.20 2.84
C PRO A 217 -2.10 -0.70 2.84
N ALA A 218 -1.94 -0.09 1.66
CA ALA A 218 -1.67 1.34 1.56
C ALA A 218 -2.86 2.18 2.05
N GLY A 219 -4.10 1.76 1.74
CA GLY A 219 -5.32 2.36 2.27
C GLY A 219 -5.39 2.26 3.79
N ALA A 220 -5.14 1.08 4.35
CA ALA A 220 -5.13 0.86 5.80
C ALA A 220 -4.04 1.69 6.51
N TYR A 221 -2.85 1.82 5.91
CA TYR A 221 -1.76 2.67 6.41
C TYR A 221 -2.16 4.15 6.57
N LEU A 222 -3.03 4.65 5.69
CA LEU A 222 -3.53 6.03 5.78
C LEU A 222 -4.57 6.22 6.88
N LEU A 223 -5.21 5.14 7.35
CA LEU A 223 -6.31 5.19 8.32
C LEU A 223 -5.86 4.94 9.77
N THR A 224 -4.73 4.24 9.99
CA THR A 224 -4.29 3.87 11.34
C THR A 224 -2.78 3.82 11.50
N ASP A 225 -2.30 4.13 12.72
CA ASP A 225 -0.89 4.01 13.13
C ASP A 225 -0.60 2.69 13.86
N ASP A 226 -1.62 1.89 14.17
CA ASP A 226 -1.48 0.59 14.85
C ASP A 226 -1.35 -0.53 13.83
N LEU A 227 -0.23 -1.27 13.88
CA LEU A 227 0.06 -2.37 12.96
C LEU A 227 -1.01 -3.46 12.98
N ARG A 228 -1.55 -3.81 14.18
CA ARG A 228 -2.58 -4.86 14.27
C ARG A 228 -3.87 -4.41 13.57
N LYS A 229 -4.28 -3.16 13.84
CA LYS A 229 -5.45 -2.58 13.18
C LYS A 229 -5.21 -2.44 11.67
N MET A 230 -4.00 -2.07 11.25
CA MET A 230 -3.63 -1.96 9.84
C MET A 230 -3.80 -3.30 9.11
N ILE A 231 -3.34 -4.41 9.70
CA ILE A 231 -3.46 -5.75 9.11
C ILE A 231 -4.94 -6.16 8.95
N VAL A 232 -5.74 -6.00 10.01
CA VAL A 232 -7.17 -6.33 9.97
C VAL A 232 -7.90 -5.45 8.97
N LEU A 233 -7.65 -4.14 9.01
CA LEU A 233 -8.30 -3.17 8.13
C LEU A 233 -7.93 -3.41 6.66
N SER A 234 -6.68 -3.77 6.39
CA SER A 234 -6.22 -4.15 5.06
C SER A 234 -6.97 -5.37 4.51
N ALA A 235 -7.11 -6.42 5.32
CA ALA A 235 -7.88 -7.60 4.93
C ALA A 235 -9.36 -7.26 4.66
N VAL A 236 -9.98 -6.44 5.53
CA VAL A 236 -11.36 -5.99 5.36
C VAL A 236 -11.53 -5.16 4.09
N ILE A 237 -10.67 -4.16 3.85
CA ILE A 237 -10.70 -3.34 2.63
C ILE A 237 -10.52 -4.23 1.40
N GLY A 238 -9.59 -5.19 1.43
CA GLY A 238 -9.37 -6.13 0.33
C GLY A 238 -10.61 -6.95 0.00
N VAL A 239 -11.27 -7.53 1.01
CA VAL A 239 -12.52 -8.29 0.83
C VAL A 239 -13.64 -7.40 0.29
N LEU A 240 -13.81 -6.20 0.83
CA LEU A 240 -14.82 -5.26 0.34
C LEU A 240 -14.59 -4.87 -1.12
N ASN A 241 -13.33 -4.63 -1.51
CA ASN A 241 -12.96 -4.33 -2.89
C ASN A 241 -13.22 -5.53 -3.82
N ALA A 242 -12.94 -6.75 -3.36
CA ALA A 242 -13.23 -7.97 -4.11
C ALA A 242 -14.73 -8.11 -4.39
N LEU A 243 -15.58 -7.92 -3.37
CA LEU A 243 -17.02 -7.98 -3.52
C LEU A 243 -17.58 -6.85 -4.38
N ALA A 244 -17.16 -5.61 -4.12
CA ALA A 244 -17.60 -4.44 -4.88
C ALA A 244 -17.21 -4.54 -6.36
N GLY A 245 -15.96 -4.96 -6.64
CA GLY A 245 -15.48 -5.14 -8.01
C GLY A 245 -16.17 -6.28 -8.74
N TYR A 246 -16.47 -7.39 -8.05
CA TYR A 246 -17.27 -8.49 -8.62
C TYR A 246 -18.66 -8.02 -9.06
N TRP A 247 -19.38 -7.32 -8.19
CA TRP A 247 -20.72 -6.81 -8.51
C TRP A 247 -20.68 -5.76 -9.63
N ALA A 248 -19.65 -4.91 -9.62
CA ALA A 248 -19.46 -3.95 -10.72
C ALA A 248 -19.18 -4.65 -12.06
N ALA A 249 -18.37 -5.72 -12.05
CA ALA A 249 -18.10 -6.52 -13.24
C ALA A 249 -19.37 -7.20 -13.77
N ALA A 250 -20.15 -7.79 -12.87
CA ALA A 250 -21.42 -8.45 -13.22
C ALA A 250 -22.45 -7.46 -13.81
N TRP A 251 -22.46 -6.22 -13.32
CA TRP A 251 -23.38 -5.19 -13.80
C TRP A 251 -22.94 -4.57 -15.14
N LEU A 252 -21.61 -4.41 -15.35
CA LEU A 252 -21.04 -3.79 -16.55
C LEU A 252 -20.69 -4.79 -17.66
N ASP A 253 -20.79 -6.09 -17.37
CA ASP A 253 -20.38 -7.19 -18.27
C ASP A 253 -18.92 -7.04 -18.74
N VAL A 254 -18.00 -6.88 -17.79
CA VAL A 254 -16.56 -6.69 -18.03
C VAL A 254 -15.71 -7.69 -17.24
N SER A 255 -14.39 -7.69 -17.48
CA SER A 255 -13.44 -8.55 -16.74
C SER A 255 -13.56 -8.37 -15.24
N ILE A 256 -13.76 -9.49 -14.50
CA ILE A 256 -13.90 -9.49 -13.04
C ILE A 256 -12.60 -9.03 -12.37
N ALA A 257 -11.45 -9.56 -12.81
CA ALA A 257 -10.15 -9.18 -12.25
C ALA A 257 -9.83 -7.69 -12.47
N GLY A 258 -10.08 -7.18 -13.69
CA GLY A 258 -9.92 -5.76 -14.01
C GLY A 258 -10.82 -4.86 -13.19
N SER A 259 -12.10 -5.22 -13.02
CA SER A 259 -13.07 -4.46 -12.22
C SER A 259 -12.69 -4.41 -10.75
N ILE A 260 -12.22 -5.52 -10.16
CA ILE A 260 -11.73 -5.56 -8.77
C ILE A 260 -10.48 -4.69 -8.61
N ALA A 261 -9.56 -4.71 -9.58
CA ALA A 261 -8.38 -3.86 -9.55
C ALA A 261 -8.75 -2.37 -9.59
N VAL A 262 -9.70 -1.98 -10.45
CA VAL A 262 -10.24 -0.61 -10.51
C VAL A 262 -10.93 -0.25 -9.19
N ALA A 263 -11.78 -1.11 -8.64
CA ALA A 263 -12.43 -0.89 -7.35
C ALA A 263 -11.38 -0.67 -6.22
N THR A 264 -10.30 -1.43 -6.24
CA THR A 264 -9.18 -1.28 -5.29
C THR A 264 -8.48 0.07 -5.46
N GLY A 265 -8.22 0.50 -6.69
CA GLY A 265 -7.64 1.82 -6.96
C GLY A 265 -8.55 2.97 -6.53
N LEU A 266 -9.85 2.88 -6.83
CA LEU A 266 -10.84 3.90 -6.45
C LEU A 266 -11.02 3.97 -4.92
N SER A 267 -11.08 2.82 -4.23
CA SER A 267 -11.15 2.78 -2.76
C SER A 267 -9.92 3.41 -2.12
N PHE A 268 -8.71 3.10 -2.62
CA PHE A 268 -7.48 3.74 -2.17
C PHE A 268 -7.51 5.26 -2.38
N LEU A 269 -7.92 5.73 -3.58
CA LEU A 269 -8.03 7.15 -3.89
C LEU A 269 -9.04 7.85 -2.97
N GLY A 270 -10.20 7.23 -2.71
CA GLY A 270 -11.19 7.72 -1.77
C GLY A 270 -10.61 7.86 -0.35
N ILE A 271 -9.93 6.83 0.14
CA ILE A 271 -9.25 6.85 1.44
C ILE A 271 -8.17 7.94 1.47
N PHE A 272 -7.35 8.06 0.42
CA PHE A 272 -6.29 9.07 0.32
C PHE A 272 -6.84 10.50 0.40
N ILE A 273 -7.99 10.77 -0.21
CA ILE A 273 -8.62 12.09 -0.15
C ILE A 273 -9.26 12.34 1.21
N LEU A 274 -10.01 11.35 1.74
CA LEU A 274 -10.91 11.53 2.88
C LEU A 274 -10.31 11.18 4.25
N SER A 275 -9.14 10.50 4.30
CA SER A 275 -8.56 10.07 5.58
C SER A 275 -8.38 11.24 6.56
N PRO A 276 -8.84 11.09 7.82
CA PRO A 276 -8.83 12.17 8.81
C PRO A 276 -7.42 12.53 9.29
N SER A 277 -6.49 11.56 9.30
CA SER A 277 -5.13 11.76 9.85
C SER A 277 -4.10 12.11 8.77
N ARG A 278 -4.13 11.40 7.64
CA ARG A 278 -3.10 11.49 6.58
C ARG A 278 -3.66 11.82 5.19
N GLY A 279 -4.98 12.07 5.09
CA GLY A 279 -5.63 12.39 3.84
C GLY A 279 -5.29 13.77 3.30
N LEU A 280 -5.48 13.94 1.99
CA LEU A 280 -5.22 15.19 1.30
C LEU A 280 -6.04 16.35 1.90
N LEU A 281 -7.33 16.11 2.15
CA LEU A 281 -8.22 17.12 2.70
C LEU A 281 -7.80 17.55 4.13
N SER A 282 -7.41 16.58 4.97
CA SER A 282 -6.90 16.85 6.32
C SER A 282 -5.57 17.60 6.30
N ALA A 283 -4.68 17.28 5.34
CA ALA A 283 -3.42 18.00 5.17
C ALA A 283 -3.64 19.46 4.76
N VAL A 284 -4.57 19.73 3.84
CA VAL A 284 -4.93 21.10 3.44
C VAL A 284 -5.52 21.88 4.62
N ARG A 285 -6.48 21.28 5.35
CA ARG A 285 -7.08 21.91 6.55
C ARG A 285 -6.04 22.19 7.62
N ARG A 286 -5.15 21.24 7.90
CA ARG A 286 -4.06 21.41 8.88
C ARG A 286 -3.10 22.53 8.47
N ARG A 287 -2.69 22.60 7.19
CA ARG A 287 -1.85 23.70 6.70
C ARG A 287 -2.54 25.06 6.82
N ALA A 288 -3.83 25.13 6.51
CA ALA A 288 -4.60 26.37 6.66
C ALA A 288 -4.68 26.80 8.14
N ARG A 289 -4.93 25.85 9.06
CA ARG A 289 -4.94 26.10 10.51
C ARG A 289 -3.58 26.55 11.03
N GLN A 290 -2.50 25.86 10.66
CA GLN A 290 -1.14 26.22 11.06
C GLN A 290 -0.72 27.60 10.56
N LYS A 291 -1.11 27.98 9.32
CA LYS A 291 -0.89 29.34 8.81
C LYS A 291 -1.63 30.39 9.65
N MET A 292 -2.84 30.10 10.09
CA MET A 292 -3.61 31.01 10.91
C MET A 292 -3.00 31.13 12.31
N GLU A 293 -2.69 30.02 12.98
CA GLU A 293 -2.03 30.01 14.29
C GLU A 293 -0.67 30.74 14.27
N TYR A 294 0.10 30.60 13.19
CA TYR A 294 1.35 31.32 12.99
C TYR A 294 1.12 32.85 12.91
N ARG A 295 0.09 33.27 12.15
CA ARG A 295 -0.28 34.71 12.04
C ARG A 295 -0.74 35.27 13.36
N GLU A 296 -1.54 34.55 14.12
CA GLU A 296 -1.97 34.91 15.46
C GLU A 296 -0.77 35.12 16.38
N ARG A 297 0.21 34.21 16.34
CA ARG A 297 1.44 34.35 17.14
C ARG A 297 2.24 35.58 16.75
N ILE A 298 2.37 35.91 15.47
CA ILE A 298 3.07 37.11 15.00
C ILE A 298 2.39 38.36 15.56
N VAL A 299 1.06 38.45 15.49
CA VAL A 299 0.33 39.60 16.07
C VAL A 299 0.62 39.70 17.56
N LEU A 300 0.51 38.64 18.33
CA LEU A 300 0.75 38.67 19.77
C LEU A 300 2.19 39.02 20.12
N ILE A 301 3.17 38.55 19.37
CA ILE A 301 4.58 38.92 19.55
C ILE A 301 4.77 40.41 19.25
N HIS A 302 4.16 40.91 18.17
CA HIS A 302 4.22 42.34 17.81
C HIS A 302 3.59 43.22 18.89
N LEU A 303 2.42 42.84 19.41
CA LEU A 303 1.75 43.56 20.50
C LEU A 303 2.62 43.62 21.77
N ARG A 304 3.20 42.49 22.19
CA ARG A 304 4.07 42.45 23.39
C ARG A 304 5.35 43.25 23.23
N HIS A 305 5.87 43.34 22.02
CA HIS A 305 7.11 44.07 21.75
C HIS A 305 6.91 45.59 21.84
N HIS A 306 5.73 46.08 21.45
CA HIS A 306 5.41 47.50 21.41
C HIS A 306 4.53 47.97 22.56
N GLU A 307 4.16 47.10 23.50
CA GLU A 307 3.42 47.44 24.73
C GLU A 307 4.26 48.34 25.62
N GLY A 308 3.73 49.52 25.97
CA GLY A 308 4.46 50.53 26.79
C GLY A 308 5.45 51.38 26.01
N SER A 309 5.51 51.26 24.67
CA SER A 309 6.30 52.17 23.83
C SER A 309 5.54 53.47 23.59
N GLY A 310 6.26 54.60 23.45
CA GLY A 310 5.62 55.90 23.20
C GLY A 310 4.81 55.99 21.90
N ASP A 311 4.94 55.01 21.01
CA ASP A 311 4.35 54.96 19.66
C ASP A 311 3.21 53.93 19.56
N GLU A 312 2.60 53.51 20.68
CA GLU A 312 1.54 52.49 20.71
C GLU A 312 0.38 52.76 19.73
N ALA A 313 -0.07 54.02 19.65
CA ALA A 313 -1.19 54.39 18.80
C ALA A 313 -0.88 54.22 17.28
N GLU A 314 0.38 54.39 16.90
CA GLU A 314 0.84 54.24 15.51
C GLU A 314 1.13 52.78 15.19
N GLU A 315 1.83 52.05 16.05
CA GLU A 315 2.29 50.68 15.87
C GLU A 315 1.17 49.64 16.09
N LEU A 316 0.33 49.82 17.09
CA LEU A 316 -0.71 48.88 17.53
C LEU A 316 -2.12 49.32 17.13
N GLY A 317 -2.27 50.38 16.35
CA GLY A 317 -3.57 50.81 15.84
C GLY A 317 -4.23 49.80 14.94
N VAL A 318 -5.53 49.53 15.06
CA VAL A 318 -6.29 48.61 14.18
C VAL A 318 -6.13 48.99 12.73
N GLY A 319 -5.98 50.29 12.41
CA GLY A 319 -5.82 50.82 11.06
C GLY A 319 -4.40 50.74 10.51
N SER A 320 -3.36 50.66 11.35
CA SER A 320 -1.94 50.74 10.98
C SER A 320 -1.21 49.38 11.08
N ILE A 321 -1.60 48.50 11.98
CA ILE A 321 -0.94 47.20 12.25
C ILE A 321 -0.71 46.33 11.01
N HIS A 322 -1.58 46.42 10.02
CA HIS A 322 -1.41 45.69 8.76
C HIS A 322 -0.17 46.11 7.95
N ARG A 323 0.24 47.41 8.06
CA ARG A 323 1.41 47.97 7.40
C ARG A 323 2.70 47.48 8.08
N HIS A 324 2.73 47.48 9.41
CA HIS A 324 3.89 47.04 10.20
C HIS A 324 4.12 45.52 10.02
N LEU A 325 3.05 44.72 9.91
CA LEU A 325 3.15 43.29 9.66
C LEU A 325 3.38 42.94 8.16
N GLY A 326 3.27 43.94 7.23
CA GLY A 326 3.38 43.71 5.80
C GLY A 326 2.23 42.87 5.23
N TRP A 327 1.04 42.93 5.85
CA TRP A 327 -0.11 42.09 5.45
C TRP A 327 -1.18 42.92 4.71
N PRO A 328 -1.98 42.23 3.85
CA PRO A 328 -3.21 42.84 3.34
C PRO A 328 -4.16 43.22 4.47
N ARG A 329 -4.83 44.39 4.38
CA ARG A 329 -5.72 44.92 5.41
C ARG A 329 -6.84 43.96 5.82
N GLU A 330 -7.40 43.22 4.85
CA GLU A 330 -8.44 42.19 5.08
C GLU A 330 -7.94 41.03 5.92
N LEU A 331 -6.71 40.61 5.65
CA LEU A 331 -6.06 39.51 6.38
C LEU A 331 -5.79 39.92 7.84
N ALA A 332 -5.19 41.07 8.06
CA ALA A 332 -4.93 41.59 9.42
C ALA A 332 -6.24 41.70 10.19
N GLY A 333 -7.28 42.31 9.60
CA GLY A 333 -8.59 42.42 10.22
C GLY A 333 -9.25 41.07 10.55
N SER A 334 -9.04 40.04 9.73
CA SER A 334 -9.57 38.69 10.01
C SER A 334 -8.86 38.03 11.21
N VAL A 335 -7.53 38.21 11.33
CA VAL A 335 -6.74 37.68 12.44
C VAL A 335 -7.08 38.39 13.75
N LEU A 336 -7.20 39.73 13.71
CA LEU A 336 -7.58 40.52 14.89
C LEU A 336 -8.96 40.14 15.42
N ARG A 337 -10.00 40.08 14.57
CA ARG A 337 -11.35 39.64 14.97
C ARG A 337 -11.34 38.24 15.61
N ARG A 338 -10.52 37.33 15.12
CA ARG A 338 -10.42 36.02 15.69
C ARG A 338 -9.74 36.02 17.06
N LEU A 339 -8.63 36.73 17.22
CA LEU A 339 -7.94 36.87 18.49
C LEU A 339 -8.83 37.55 19.54
N GLU A 340 -9.64 38.55 19.14
CA GLU A 340 -10.62 39.22 19.99
C GLU A 340 -11.74 38.26 20.40
N ALA A 341 -12.30 37.47 19.46
CA ALA A 341 -13.30 36.47 19.76
C ALA A 341 -12.78 35.34 20.69
N GLU A 342 -11.50 35.01 20.61
CA GLU A 342 -10.84 34.06 21.51
C GLU A 342 -10.44 34.71 22.87
N GLY A 343 -10.70 36.02 23.05
CA GLY A 343 -10.37 36.76 24.29
C GLY A 343 -8.87 36.98 24.52
N ARG A 344 -8.03 36.80 23.49
CA ARG A 344 -6.57 36.93 23.58
C ARG A 344 -6.06 38.35 23.37
N ILE A 345 -6.88 39.19 22.77
CA ILE A 345 -6.63 40.63 22.63
C ILE A 345 -7.89 41.41 23.01
N ARG A 346 -7.70 42.69 23.32
CA ARG A 346 -8.77 43.69 23.50
C ARG A 346 -8.49 44.87 22.59
N ILE A 347 -9.55 45.51 22.10
CA ILE A 347 -9.45 46.72 21.29
C ILE A 347 -10.01 47.84 22.16
N GLU A 348 -9.16 48.79 22.64
CA GLU A 348 -9.50 49.94 23.47
C GLU A 348 -9.06 51.21 22.73
N ASP A 349 -9.95 52.12 22.49
CA ASP A 349 -9.70 53.39 21.81
C ASP A 349 -9.02 53.26 20.43
N GLY A 350 -9.33 52.18 19.70
CA GLY A 350 -8.75 51.87 18.39
C GLY A 350 -7.33 51.30 18.41
N VAL A 351 -6.79 51.01 19.59
CA VAL A 351 -5.49 50.35 19.82
C VAL A 351 -5.72 48.92 20.26
N VAL A 352 -4.92 47.99 19.71
CA VAL A 352 -4.99 46.58 20.04
C VAL A 352 -4.05 46.28 21.21
N LYS A 353 -4.57 45.74 22.30
CA LYS A 353 -3.81 45.35 23.49
C LYS A 353 -3.88 43.87 23.77
N PRO A 354 -2.82 43.22 24.27
CA PRO A 354 -2.90 41.83 24.69
C PRO A 354 -3.85 41.68 25.89
N ALA A 355 -4.57 40.58 26.01
CA ALA A 355 -5.31 40.22 27.20
C ALA A 355 -4.34 39.84 28.33
N ALA A 356 -4.67 40.12 29.57
CA ALA A 356 -3.80 39.93 30.75
C ALA A 356 -3.31 38.49 30.97
N ASP A 357 -3.98 37.51 30.37
CA ASP A 357 -3.67 36.05 30.45
C ASP A 357 -3.25 35.42 29.11
N ALA A 358 -2.82 36.21 28.12
CA ALA A 358 -2.53 35.71 26.76
C ALA A 358 -1.04 35.40 26.50
#